data_570f105d5df3f83356fc73783704449b
#
_entry.id   570f105d5df3f83356fc73783704449b
#
_cell.length_a   1.000
_cell.length_b   1.000
_cell.length_c   1.000
_cell.angle_alpha   90.00
_cell.angle_beta   90.00
_cell.angle_gamma   90.00
#
_symmetry.space_group_name_H-M   'P 1'
#
loop_
_entity.id
_entity.type
_entity.pdbx_description
1 polymer ?
#
loop_
_entity_poly.entity_id
_entity_poly.type
_entity_poly.pdbx_seq_one_letter_code
_entity_poly.pdbx_strand_id
1 'polypeptide(L)'
;DNRVVVLQMLRMARVGATHLNDLKDPGFFVRAVHATGDLDALGQGTDSDERLFATIADDRTILHFGSAYGGNALLGKIAHGLRQGSYDGWASGRFMGEQFMLIGIRDRATNRTYHICGGMPSASGKTNLAMMLPPAALGERYEVEFYGDDIVWLRVDERDGRVYGMNPEYGTFGVAKDTNWESNPNAMRAVAEGTGTLFVNVA
;
A
#
# COMPACT_ATOMS: atom_id res chain seq x y z
N ASP A 1 -15.62 0.03 -15.67
CA ASP A 1 -16.75 -0.79 -15.21
C ASP A 1 -16.94 -0.62 -13.71
N ASN A 2 -18.09 -0.14 -13.27
CA ASN A 2 -18.40 0.12 -11.86
C ASN A 2 -18.26 -1.13 -10.97
N ARG A 3 -18.44 -2.33 -11.52
CA ARG A 3 -18.25 -3.59 -10.78
C ARG A 3 -16.80 -3.81 -10.39
N VAL A 4 -15.87 -3.47 -11.26
CA VAL A 4 -14.44 -3.55 -10.96
C VAL A 4 -14.07 -2.57 -9.84
N VAL A 5 -14.59 -1.35 -9.92
CA VAL A 5 -14.39 -0.34 -8.86
C VAL A 5 -14.91 -0.83 -7.51
N VAL A 6 -16.13 -1.37 -7.47
CA VAL A 6 -16.73 -1.91 -6.24
C VAL A 6 -15.90 -3.08 -5.69
N LEU A 7 -15.45 -4.00 -6.55
CA LEU A 7 -14.59 -5.10 -6.12
C LEU A 7 -13.25 -4.61 -5.55
N GLN A 8 -12.64 -3.60 -6.17
CA GLN A 8 -11.42 -2.97 -5.65
C GLN A 8 -11.66 -2.36 -4.27
N MET A 9 -12.73 -1.60 -4.11
CA MET A 9 -13.10 -1.00 -2.82
C MET A 9 -13.30 -2.06 -1.73
N LEU A 10 -14.04 -3.12 -2.04
CA LEU A 10 -14.28 -4.22 -1.10
C LEU A 10 -12.98 -4.94 -0.71
N ARG A 11 -12.07 -5.14 -1.67
CA ARG A 11 -10.77 -5.77 -1.41
C ARG A 11 -9.84 -4.89 -0.59
N MET A 12 -9.88 -3.58 -0.80
CA MET A 12 -9.05 -2.62 -0.05
C MET A 12 -9.60 -2.35 1.35
N ALA A 13 -10.88 -2.56 1.58
CA ALA A 13 -11.50 -2.35 2.89
C ALA A 13 -11.20 -3.52 3.84
N ARG A 14 -10.01 -3.54 4.43
CA ARG A 14 -9.66 -4.53 5.48
C ARG A 14 -10.59 -4.52 6.66
N VAL A 15 -11.18 -3.37 6.93
CA VAL A 15 -12.08 -3.14 8.05
C VAL A 15 -13.44 -3.61 7.66
N GLY A 16 -13.98 -4.34 7.10
CA GLY A 16 -15.32 -4.76 6.69
C GLY A 16 -16.48 -3.94 7.29
N ALA A 17 -17.61 -3.99 6.65
CA ALA A 17 -18.79 -3.19 7.03
C ALA A 17 -19.24 -3.44 8.48
N THR A 18 -19.13 -4.66 8.98
CA THR A 18 -19.49 -5.00 10.36
C THR A 18 -18.67 -4.18 11.36
N HIS A 19 -17.35 -4.12 11.14
CA HIS A 19 -16.47 -3.37 12.03
C HIS A 19 -16.71 -1.86 11.94
N LEU A 20 -17.01 -1.34 10.74
CA LEU A 20 -17.41 0.06 10.58
C LEU A 20 -18.72 0.39 11.32
N ASN A 21 -19.67 -0.54 11.34
CA ASN A 21 -20.92 -0.37 12.06
C ASN A 21 -20.74 -0.46 13.59
N ASP A 22 -19.72 -1.19 14.06
CA ASP A 22 -19.41 -1.33 15.49
C ASP A 22 -18.62 -0.13 16.04
N LEU A 23 -18.07 0.72 15.18
CA LEU A 23 -17.44 1.98 15.58
C LEU A 23 -18.51 2.94 16.10
N LYS A 24 -18.69 2.97 17.42
CA LYS A 24 -19.63 3.90 18.08
C LYS A 24 -19.19 5.36 18.02
N ASP A 25 -17.91 5.59 17.82
CA ASP A 25 -17.30 6.88 17.55
C ASP A 25 -17.14 6.99 16.03
N PRO A 26 -17.37 8.16 15.39
CA PRO A 26 -17.09 8.37 13.98
C PRO A 26 -15.68 7.95 13.55
N GLY A 27 -14.86 7.52 14.49
CA GLY A 27 -13.56 6.98 14.22
C GLY A 27 -12.61 8.04 13.66
N PHE A 28 -11.45 7.58 13.27
CA PHE A 28 -10.47 8.39 12.62
C PHE A 28 -10.55 8.15 11.11
N PHE A 29 -11.16 9.08 10.40
CA PHE A 29 -11.27 9.01 8.95
C PHE A 29 -10.61 10.21 8.30
N VAL A 30 -9.82 9.96 7.27
CA VAL A 30 -9.34 10.95 6.32
C VAL A 30 -10.08 10.72 5.02
N ARG A 31 -10.86 11.69 4.58
CA ARG A 31 -11.59 11.61 3.33
C ARG A 31 -10.65 11.88 2.16
N ALA A 32 -10.55 10.96 1.22
CA ALA A 32 -9.82 11.18 -0.01
C ALA A 32 -10.81 11.41 -1.16
N VAL A 33 -10.75 12.56 -1.78
CA VAL A 33 -11.54 12.91 -2.96
C VAL A 33 -10.62 12.95 -4.16
N HIS A 34 -10.97 12.22 -5.20
CA HIS A 34 -10.16 12.10 -6.39
C HIS A 34 -10.96 12.35 -7.66
N ALA A 35 -10.41 13.15 -8.58
CA ALA A 35 -10.90 13.36 -9.92
C ALA A 35 -9.74 13.32 -10.91
N THR A 36 -9.92 12.60 -12.02
CA THR A 36 -8.91 12.53 -13.08
C THR A 36 -8.91 13.73 -14.01
N GLY A 37 -9.98 14.51 -14.02
CA GLY A 37 -10.23 15.54 -15.03
C GLY A 37 -10.75 14.95 -16.33
N ASP A 38 -10.88 15.79 -17.35
CA ASP A 38 -11.23 15.36 -18.71
C ASP A 38 -9.96 14.83 -19.37
N LEU A 39 -10.01 13.59 -19.83
CA LEU A 39 -8.86 12.88 -20.40
C LEU A 39 -9.20 12.36 -21.78
N ASP A 40 -8.27 12.50 -22.72
CA ASP A 40 -8.39 11.93 -24.07
C ASP A 40 -8.24 10.40 -24.07
N ALA A 41 -7.47 9.86 -23.14
CA ALA A 41 -7.25 8.42 -23.02
C ALA A 41 -6.99 7.98 -21.58
N LEU A 42 -7.26 6.69 -21.30
CA LEU A 42 -6.89 6.08 -20.02
C LEU A 42 -5.37 6.13 -19.80
N GLY A 43 -4.96 6.32 -18.57
CA GLY A 43 -3.56 6.40 -18.20
C GLY A 43 -2.92 7.77 -18.39
N GLN A 44 -3.65 8.73 -18.96
CA GLN A 44 -3.22 10.12 -19.02
C GLN A 44 -3.66 10.88 -17.77
N GLY A 45 -2.91 11.90 -17.43
CA GLY A 45 -3.27 12.93 -16.46
C GLY A 45 -3.43 14.26 -17.20
N THR A 46 -3.99 15.23 -16.54
CA THR A 46 -3.96 16.62 -17.02
C THR A 46 -2.52 17.14 -17.05
N ASP A 47 -2.31 18.27 -17.66
CA ASP A 47 -1.01 18.94 -17.65
C ASP A 47 -0.52 19.18 -16.21
N SER A 48 0.78 19.18 -16.01
CA SER A 48 1.38 19.18 -14.67
C SER A 48 1.02 20.39 -13.82
N ASP A 49 0.81 21.51 -14.44
CA ASP A 49 0.42 22.78 -13.83
C ASP A 49 -1.08 22.85 -13.47
N GLU A 50 -1.88 21.97 -14.04
CA GLU A 50 -3.30 21.81 -13.71
C GLU A 50 -3.57 20.75 -12.65
N ARG A 51 -2.55 20.00 -12.23
CA ARG A 51 -2.69 18.97 -11.19
C ARG A 51 -2.71 19.58 -9.81
N LEU A 52 -3.66 19.11 -9.01
CA LEU A 52 -3.77 19.53 -7.62
C LEU A 52 -3.64 18.33 -6.69
N PHE A 53 -2.72 18.45 -5.74
CA PHE A 53 -2.62 17.60 -4.57
C PHE A 53 -2.68 18.47 -3.34
N ALA A 54 -3.75 18.38 -2.59
CA ALA A 54 -3.95 19.21 -1.42
C ALA A 54 -4.40 18.40 -0.21
N THR A 55 -3.93 18.82 0.96
CA THR A 55 -4.42 18.35 2.25
C THR A 55 -5.10 19.50 2.96
N ILE A 56 -6.39 19.35 3.25
CA ILE A 56 -7.17 20.29 4.05
C ILE A 56 -7.19 19.74 5.47
N ALA A 57 -6.26 20.23 6.30
CA ALA A 57 -6.00 19.67 7.61
C ALA A 57 -7.21 19.77 8.55
N ASP A 58 -7.87 20.92 8.59
CA ASP A 58 -9.01 21.18 9.48
C ASP A 58 -10.22 20.29 9.16
N ASP A 59 -10.39 19.94 7.88
CA ASP A 59 -11.49 19.08 7.39
C ASP A 59 -11.06 17.62 7.19
N ARG A 60 -9.81 17.27 7.49
CA ARG A 60 -9.22 15.94 7.26
C ARG A 60 -9.53 15.40 5.87
N THR A 61 -9.39 16.26 4.87
CA THR A 61 -9.67 15.92 3.48
C THR A 61 -8.42 16.01 2.64
N ILE A 62 -8.21 15.00 1.81
CA ILE A 62 -7.16 14.96 0.79
C ILE A 62 -7.84 15.12 -0.57
N LEU A 63 -7.34 16.03 -1.39
CA LEU A 63 -7.82 16.27 -2.73
C LEU A 63 -6.75 15.89 -3.74
N HIS A 64 -7.12 15.06 -4.70
CA HIS A 64 -6.33 14.76 -5.88
C HIS A 64 -7.11 15.12 -7.12
N PHE A 65 -6.59 16.00 -7.94
CA PHE A 65 -7.17 16.36 -9.22
C PHE A 65 -6.14 16.22 -10.33
N GLY A 66 -6.56 15.69 -11.45
CA GLY A 66 -5.76 15.62 -12.68
C GLY A 66 -4.64 14.57 -12.71
N SER A 67 -4.47 13.78 -11.66
CA SER A 67 -3.40 12.79 -11.59
C SER A 67 -3.75 11.49 -12.29
N ALA A 68 -2.81 10.99 -13.11
CA ALA A 68 -2.83 9.63 -13.65
C ALA A 68 -2.10 8.61 -12.74
N TYR A 69 -1.82 8.95 -11.48
CA TYR A 69 -1.15 8.06 -10.55
C TYR A 69 -1.82 6.68 -10.49
N GLY A 70 -1.04 5.64 -10.68
CA GLY A 70 -1.56 4.28 -10.81
C GLY A 70 -2.33 4.03 -12.12
N GLY A 71 -2.06 4.79 -13.19
CA GLY A 71 -2.70 4.63 -14.49
C GLY A 71 -4.22 4.84 -14.46
N ASN A 72 -4.70 5.76 -13.63
CA ASN A 72 -6.11 5.97 -13.31
C ASN A 72 -6.79 4.80 -12.58
N ALA A 73 -6.02 3.84 -12.07
CA ALA A 73 -6.55 2.77 -11.24
C ALA A 73 -6.86 3.25 -9.83
N LEU A 74 -7.95 2.76 -9.27
CA LEU A 74 -8.39 3.12 -7.92
C LEU A 74 -7.34 2.74 -6.86
N LEU A 75 -6.70 1.58 -7.00
CA LEU A 75 -5.69 1.08 -6.05
C LEU A 75 -4.51 2.04 -5.90
N GLY A 76 -3.94 2.54 -7.00
CA GLY A 76 -2.82 3.47 -6.95
C GLY A 76 -3.18 4.78 -6.26
N LYS A 77 -4.40 5.25 -6.46
CA LYS A 77 -4.92 6.47 -5.83
C LYS A 77 -5.18 6.28 -4.35
N ILE A 78 -5.68 5.13 -3.94
CA ILE A 78 -5.86 4.77 -2.53
C ILE A 78 -4.49 4.68 -1.84
N ALA A 79 -3.50 4.02 -2.43
CA ALA A 79 -2.14 3.94 -1.88
C ALA A 79 -1.54 5.34 -1.67
N HIS A 80 -1.70 6.25 -2.64
CA HIS A 80 -1.29 7.63 -2.50
C HIS A 80 -2.04 8.37 -1.37
N GLY A 81 -3.35 8.17 -1.27
CA GLY A 81 -4.15 8.71 -0.17
C GLY A 81 -3.69 8.19 1.20
N LEU A 82 -3.38 6.90 1.31
CA LEU A 82 -2.85 6.30 2.53
C LEU A 82 -1.51 6.91 2.94
N ARG A 83 -0.65 7.22 1.96
CA ARG A 83 0.62 7.92 2.21
C ARG A 83 0.39 9.37 2.65
N GLN A 84 -0.50 10.09 1.98
CA GLN A 84 -0.80 11.48 2.34
C GLN A 84 -1.56 11.61 3.66
N GLY A 85 -2.32 10.60 4.06
CA GLY A 85 -2.95 10.52 5.38
C GLY A 85 -1.95 10.62 6.54
N SER A 86 -0.67 10.39 6.27
CA SER A 86 0.43 10.61 7.22
C SER A 86 0.46 12.04 7.80
N TYR A 87 0.06 13.03 7.01
CA TYR A 87 0.04 14.40 7.49
C TYR A 87 -0.87 14.55 8.72
N ASP A 88 -2.09 14.02 8.66
CA ASP A 88 -3.01 14.06 9.78
C ASP A 88 -2.53 13.15 10.95
N GLY A 89 -1.98 12.01 10.64
CA GLY A 89 -1.39 11.10 11.61
C GLY A 89 -0.25 11.75 12.39
N TRP A 90 0.62 12.47 11.71
CA TRP A 90 1.74 13.19 12.32
C TRP A 90 1.27 14.41 13.11
N ALA A 91 0.42 15.24 12.52
CA ALA A 91 -0.12 16.42 13.21
C ALA A 91 -0.88 16.05 14.50
N SER A 92 -1.53 14.89 14.53
CA SER A 92 -2.23 14.36 15.71
C SER A 92 -1.34 13.54 16.65
N GLY A 93 -0.08 13.28 16.30
CA GLY A 93 0.83 12.41 17.05
C GLY A 93 0.46 10.92 17.05
N ARG A 94 -0.44 10.48 16.16
CA ARG A 94 -0.98 9.11 16.20
C ARG A 94 -0.14 8.11 15.42
N PHE A 95 0.33 8.49 14.24
CA PHE A 95 1.11 7.62 13.37
C PHE A 95 1.88 8.42 12.32
N MET A 96 2.86 7.78 11.75
CA MET A 96 3.59 8.26 10.58
C MET A 96 3.34 7.28 9.43
N GLY A 97 2.77 7.73 8.33
CA GLY A 97 2.56 6.93 7.13
C GLY A 97 3.65 7.20 6.12
N GLU A 98 4.33 6.15 5.68
CA GLU A 98 5.45 6.25 4.75
C GLU A 98 5.33 5.26 3.60
N GLN A 99 5.96 5.61 2.47
CA GLN A 99 6.07 4.74 1.32
C GLN A 99 7.22 3.75 1.52
N PHE A 100 7.05 2.86 2.48
CA PHE A 100 8.01 1.84 2.87
C PHE A 100 7.45 0.44 2.67
N MET A 101 8.30 -0.49 2.27
CA MET A 101 7.99 -1.91 2.44
C MET A 101 8.08 -2.28 3.91
N LEU A 102 7.35 -3.30 4.32
CA LEU A 102 7.41 -3.90 5.64
C LEU A 102 7.58 -5.41 5.49
N ILE A 103 8.69 -5.93 5.99
CA ILE A 103 9.01 -7.36 5.98
C ILE A 103 9.52 -7.83 7.34
N GLY A 104 9.43 -9.13 7.59
CA GLY A 104 10.13 -9.80 8.67
C GLY A 104 11.22 -10.72 8.11
N ILE A 105 12.36 -10.75 8.76
CA ILE A 105 13.38 -11.79 8.54
C ILE A 105 13.42 -12.65 9.78
N ARG A 106 12.91 -13.87 9.66
CA ARG A 106 12.89 -14.84 10.73
C ARG A 106 14.15 -15.70 10.71
N ASP A 107 14.90 -15.68 11.78
CA ASP A 107 16.00 -16.65 12.04
C ASP A 107 15.42 -17.91 12.69
N ARG A 108 15.34 -18.99 11.94
CA ARG A 108 14.79 -20.27 12.42
C ARG A 108 15.61 -20.89 13.56
N ALA A 109 16.91 -20.61 13.62
CA ALA A 109 17.78 -21.14 14.66
C ALA A 109 17.48 -20.51 16.04
N THR A 110 17.12 -19.24 16.06
CA THR A 110 16.82 -18.50 17.29
C THR A 110 15.32 -18.25 17.49
N ASN A 111 14.49 -18.59 16.50
CA ASN A 111 13.06 -18.29 16.43
C ASN A 111 12.75 -16.79 16.61
N ARG A 112 13.65 -15.92 16.19
CA ARG A 112 13.52 -14.47 16.29
C ARG A 112 13.22 -13.86 14.92
N THR A 113 12.24 -12.96 14.88
CA THR A 113 11.95 -12.17 13.69
C THR A 113 12.48 -10.75 13.84
N TYR A 114 13.20 -10.28 12.84
CA TYR A 114 13.66 -8.90 12.70
C TYR A 114 12.76 -8.19 11.71
N HIS A 115 12.04 -7.17 12.18
CA HIS A 115 11.16 -6.39 11.33
C HIS A 115 11.92 -5.26 10.66
N ILE A 116 11.74 -5.12 9.36
CA ILE A 116 12.47 -4.15 8.53
C ILE A 116 11.47 -3.29 7.77
N CYS A 117 11.60 -1.97 7.94
CA CYS A 117 10.95 -0.98 7.11
C CYS A 117 11.95 -0.46 6.08
N GLY A 118 11.64 -0.60 4.80
CA GLY A 118 12.54 -0.18 3.72
C GLY A 118 11.94 0.97 2.92
N GLY A 119 12.52 2.16 3.06
CA GLY A 119 12.18 3.32 2.25
C GLY A 119 12.99 3.34 0.96
N MET A 120 12.29 3.26 -0.17
CA MET A 120 12.91 3.25 -1.50
C MET A 120 12.01 4.03 -2.47
N PRO A 121 12.60 4.77 -3.42
CA PRO A 121 11.82 5.48 -4.44
C PRO A 121 10.96 4.55 -5.29
N SER A 122 9.99 5.12 -5.97
CA SER A 122 9.22 4.40 -6.99
C SER A 122 10.14 3.82 -8.06
N ALA A 123 9.80 2.65 -8.58
CA ALA A 123 10.57 1.89 -9.58
C ALA A 123 11.99 1.46 -9.15
N SER A 124 12.32 1.51 -7.87
CA SER A 124 13.62 1.05 -7.33
C SER A 124 13.68 -0.45 -7.02
N GLY A 125 12.58 -1.17 -7.20
CA GLY A 125 12.50 -2.62 -6.93
C GLY A 125 11.98 -2.97 -5.53
N LYS A 126 11.36 -2.04 -4.81
CA LYS A 126 10.84 -2.24 -3.45
C LYS A 126 9.92 -3.46 -3.35
N THR A 127 8.94 -3.60 -4.24
CA THR A 127 8.03 -4.75 -4.28
C THR A 127 8.77 -6.07 -4.48
N ASN A 128 9.76 -6.11 -5.40
CA ASN A 128 10.56 -7.30 -5.61
C ASN A 128 11.40 -7.65 -4.38
N LEU A 129 11.96 -6.65 -3.72
CA LEU A 129 12.72 -6.86 -2.48
C LEU A 129 11.82 -7.37 -1.35
N ALA A 130 10.62 -6.82 -1.22
CA ALA A 130 9.65 -7.26 -0.21
C ALA A 130 9.20 -8.72 -0.40
N MET A 131 9.16 -9.18 -1.64
CA MET A 131 8.76 -10.54 -2.01
C MET A 131 9.94 -11.49 -2.24
N MET A 132 11.16 -11.09 -1.87
CA MET A 132 12.36 -11.90 -2.12
C MET A 132 12.30 -13.26 -1.45
N LEU A 133 12.99 -14.24 -2.04
CA LEU A 133 13.36 -15.48 -1.40
C LEU A 133 14.77 -15.35 -0.82
N PRO A 134 15.05 -15.96 0.34
CA PRO A 134 16.43 -16.04 0.82
C PRO A 134 17.31 -16.71 -0.23
N PRO A 135 18.56 -16.25 -0.43
CA PRO A 135 19.53 -16.98 -1.24
C PRO A 135 19.67 -18.43 -0.76
N ALA A 136 19.95 -19.36 -1.68
CA ALA A 136 19.99 -20.79 -1.37
C ALA A 136 20.90 -21.13 -0.15
N ALA A 137 22.03 -20.46 -0.02
CA ALA A 137 22.95 -20.65 1.11
C ALA A 137 22.36 -20.21 2.47
N LEU A 138 21.32 -19.41 2.48
CA LEU A 138 20.68 -18.86 3.68
C LEU A 138 19.27 -19.39 3.90
N GLY A 139 18.67 -20.05 2.92
CA GLY A 139 17.27 -20.43 2.92
C GLY A 139 16.89 -21.48 3.98
N GLU A 140 17.83 -22.27 4.44
CA GLU A 140 17.58 -23.21 5.55
C GLU A 140 17.44 -22.48 6.88
N ARG A 141 18.21 -21.40 7.07
CA ARG A 141 18.26 -20.65 8.32
C ARG A 141 17.25 -19.49 8.36
N TYR A 142 17.08 -18.78 7.26
CA TYR A 142 16.29 -17.57 7.24
C TYR A 142 15.02 -17.73 6.40
N GLU A 143 13.97 -17.07 6.83
CA GLU A 143 12.68 -16.99 6.14
C GLU A 143 12.31 -15.52 6.01
N VAL A 144 11.76 -15.13 4.85
CA VAL A 144 11.22 -13.78 4.64
C VAL A 144 9.71 -13.83 4.81
N GLU A 145 9.21 -13.04 5.74
CA GLU A 145 7.79 -12.84 6.00
C GLU A 145 7.36 -11.53 5.33
N PHE A 146 6.41 -11.62 4.42
CA PHE A 146 5.88 -10.46 3.69
C PHE A 146 4.71 -9.85 4.46
N TYR A 147 4.80 -8.57 4.82
CA TYR A 147 3.71 -7.83 5.46
C TYR A 147 3.10 -6.77 4.54
N GLY A 148 3.90 -6.12 3.70
CA GLY A 148 3.46 -5.15 2.72
C GLY A 148 4.62 -4.60 1.91
N ASP A 149 4.34 -4.11 0.71
CA ASP A 149 5.38 -3.70 -0.22
C ASP A 149 5.49 -2.19 -0.42
N ASP A 150 4.45 -1.42 -0.14
CA ASP A 150 4.44 -0.01 -0.53
C ASP A 150 4.18 0.98 0.60
N ILE A 151 3.20 0.76 1.44
CA ILE A 151 2.82 1.69 2.51
C ILE A 151 2.95 1.03 3.88
N VAL A 152 3.50 1.75 4.83
CA VAL A 152 3.50 1.37 6.24
C VAL A 152 3.02 2.54 7.09
N TRP A 153 2.22 2.24 8.10
CA TRP A 153 1.91 3.15 9.17
C TRP A 153 2.66 2.73 10.41
N LEU A 154 3.47 3.63 10.93
CA LEU A 154 4.29 3.43 12.13
C LEU A 154 3.73 4.24 13.28
N ARG A 155 3.65 3.64 14.44
CA ARG A 155 3.30 4.34 15.68
C ARG A 155 4.15 3.86 16.83
N VAL A 156 4.40 4.73 17.78
CA VAL A 156 4.93 4.34 19.08
C VAL A 156 3.76 3.96 19.98
N ASP A 157 3.81 2.79 20.59
CA ASP A 157 2.84 2.40 21.61
C ASP A 157 3.27 2.98 22.96
N GLU A 158 2.44 3.81 23.55
CA GLU A 158 2.74 4.48 24.83
C GLU A 158 2.87 3.52 26.01
N ARG A 159 2.31 2.31 25.88
CA ARG A 159 2.32 1.30 26.96
C ARG A 159 3.69 0.64 27.12
N ASP A 160 4.43 0.48 26.06
CA ASP A 160 5.71 -0.25 26.05
C ASP A 160 6.87 0.49 25.36
N GLY A 161 6.58 1.66 24.78
CA GLY A 161 7.55 2.50 24.07
C GLY A 161 8.07 1.90 22.77
N ARG A 162 7.45 0.83 22.25
CA ARG A 162 7.89 0.16 21.04
C ARG A 162 7.25 0.77 19.80
N VAL A 163 7.97 0.69 18.70
CA VAL A 163 7.46 1.05 17.39
C VAL A 163 6.73 -0.15 16.78
N TYR A 164 5.49 0.08 16.39
CA TYR A 164 4.67 -0.90 15.68
C TYR A 164 4.44 -0.43 14.25
N GLY A 165 4.60 -1.35 13.30
CA GLY A 165 4.31 -1.14 11.89
C GLY A 165 3.06 -1.89 11.46
N MET A 166 2.25 -1.24 10.64
CA MET A 166 1.07 -1.84 10.02
C MET A 166 1.04 -1.50 8.53
N ASN A 167 0.83 -2.51 7.69
CA ASN A 167 0.48 -2.27 6.30
C ASN A 167 -1.04 -1.98 6.21
N PRO A 168 -1.46 -0.78 5.78
CA PRO A 168 -2.87 -0.44 5.63
C PRO A 168 -3.50 -0.97 4.35
N GLU A 169 -2.71 -1.48 3.40
CA GLU A 169 -3.19 -1.96 2.11
C GLU A 169 -3.66 -3.41 2.18
N TYR A 170 -4.67 -3.75 1.40
CA TYR A 170 -5.11 -5.12 1.17
C TYR A 170 -4.65 -5.61 -0.20
N GLY A 171 -3.37 -5.71 -0.37
CA GLY A 171 -2.74 -6.13 -1.63
C GLY A 171 -1.37 -5.52 -1.81
N THR A 172 -0.86 -5.64 -3.00
CA THR A 172 0.40 -5.07 -3.45
C THR A 172 0.17 -4.07 -4.55
N PHE A 173 0.96 -3.02 -4.59
CA PHE A 173 0.94 -2.03 -5.64
C PHE A 173 2.34 -1.88 -6.23
N GLY A 174 2.52 -2.35 -7.47
CA GLY A 174 3.81 -2.31 -8.11
C GLY A 174 3.71 -2.42 -9.63
N VAL A 175 4.82 -2.16 -10.31
CA VAL A 175 4.95 -2.34 -11.74
C VAL A 175 5.48 -3.74 -12.00
N ALA A 176 4.65 -4.60 -12.63
CA ALA A 176 4.98 -6.00 -12.90
C ALA A 176 5.71 -6.21 -14.24
N LYS A 177 6.23 -5.15 -14.86
CA LYS A 177 6.95 -5.23 -16.12
C LYS A 177 8.13 -6.20 -15.98
N ASP A 178 8.23 -7.13 -16.91
CA ASP A 178 9.29 -8.15 -16.98
C ASP A 178 9.36 -9.10 -15.77
N THR A 179 8.33 -9.10 -14.91
CA THR A 179 8.23 -10.03 -13.79
C THR A 179 7.94 -11.45 -14.31
N ASN A 180 8.73 -12.40 -13.88
CA ASN A 180 8.61 -13.80 -14.28
C ASN A 180 9.04 -14.73 -13.14
N TRP A 181 8.98 -16.05 -13.38
CA TRP A 181 9.31 -17.06 -12.36
C TRP A 181 10.77 -17.04 -11.88
N GLU A 182 11.69 -16.52 -12.70
CA GLU A 182 13.09 -16.39 -12.33
C GLU A 182 13.32 -15.12 -11.50
N SER A 183 12.74 -13.99 -11.94
CA SER A 183 12.97 -12.69 -11.31
C SER A 183 12.20 -12.52 -9.99
N ASN A 184 10.96 -13.04 -9.90
CA ASN A 184 10.14 -12.96 -8.68
C ASN A 184 9.11 -14.10 -8.61
N PRO A 185 9.52 -15.30 -8.17
CA PRO A 185 8.62 -16.45 -8.09
C PRO A 185 7.47 -16.25 -7.09
N ASN A 186 7.62 -15.43 -6.06
CA ASN A 186 6.54 -15.14 -5.11
C ASN A 186 5.45 -14.28 -5.74
N ALA A 187 5.82 -13.27 -6.52
CA ALA A 187 4.84 -12.51 -7.30
C ALA A 187 4.10 -13.43 -8.28
N MET A 188 4.81 -14.28 -8.99
CA MET A 188 4.19 -15.22 -9.93
C MET A 188 3.24 -16.21 -9.24
N ARG A 189 3.58 -16.70 -8.04
CA ARG A 189 2.68 -17.54 -7.25
C ARG A 189 1.43 -16.79 -6.79
N ALA A 190 1.60 -15.53 -6.38
CA ALA A 190 0.48 -14.70 -5.93
C ALA A 190 -0.55 -14.46 -7.04
N VAL A 191 -0.11 -14.46 -8.29
CA VAL A 191 -0.96 -14.20 -9.46
C VAL A 191 -1.40 -15.46 -10.21
N ALA A 192 -0.99 -16.62 -9.77
CA ALA A 192 -1.34 -17.87 -10.40
C ALA A 192 -2.86 -18.12 -10.36
N GLU A 193 -3.35 -18.93 -11.30
CA GLU A 193 -4.76 -19.32 -11.35
C GLU A 193 -5.20 -19.98 -10.04
N GLY A 194 -6.41 -19.67 -9.60
CA GLY A 194 -6.99 -20.23 -8.38
C GLY A 194 -6.60 -19.51 -7.08
N THR A 195 -5.70 -18.53 -7.10
CA THR A 195 -5.33 -17.77 -5.90
C THR A 195 -6.38 -16.75 -5.47
N GLY A 196 -7.35 -16.44 -6.33
CA GLY A 196 -8.34 -15.38 -6.09
C GLY A 196 -7.77 -13.96 -6.17
N THR A 197 -6.58 -13.81 -6.73
CA THR A 197 -5.97 -12.50 -6.95
C THR A 197 -6.70 -11.74 -8.04
N LEU A 198 -7.03 -10.48 -7.78
CA LEU A 198 -7.60 -9.56 -8.74
C LEU A 198 -6.50 -8.61 -9.22
N PHE A 199 -6.20 -8.66 -10.51
CA PHE A 199 -5.38 -7.65 -11.16
C PHE A 199 -6.20 -6.45 -11.56
N VAL A 200 -5.65 -5.30 -11.32
CA VAL A 200 -6.23 -4.03 -11.74
C VAL A 200 -5.15 -3.16 -12.35
N ASN A 201 -5.54 -2.23 -13.20
CA ASN A 201 -4.61 -1.36 -13.90
C ASN A 201 -3.63 -2.10 -14.81
N VAL A 202 -4.12 -3.12 -15.45
CA VAL A 202 -3.40 -3.77 -16.54
C VAL A 202 -3.70 -2.97 -17.80
N ALA A 203 -2.68 -2.38 -18.39
CA ALA A 203 -2.79 -1.71 -19.69
C ALA A 203 -2.67 -2.73 -20.82
#